data_0546e39a0c0a825308da7662b7a075b3
#
_entry.id   0546e39a0c0a825308da7662b7a075b3
#
_cell.length_a   1.000
_cell.length_b   1.000
_cell.length_c   1.000
_cell.angle_alpha   90.00
_cell.angle_beta   90.00
_cell.angle_gamma   90.00
#
_symmetry.space_group_name_H-M   'P 1'
#
loop_
_entity.id
_entity.type
_entity.pdbx_description
1 polymer ?
#
loop_
_entity_poly.entity_id
_entity_poly.type
_entity_poly.pdbx_seq_one_letter_code
_entity_poly.pdbx_strand_id
1 'polypeptide(L)'
;MRELTIDDINSHAQRALNENAKLITERWSMSMDVMDEEERLLGVIKSNLIQAENKPLGLNTVAYHGRMQEKIMGKSMDLEYYVYDCPNDSMANYVYENYLSANGASEDGNKLVLTLYMIKHKWYMPYTEANISHELLHVLQLTKSQTLVKGAYKIASEILLDGKPHCKAETDIAWLFYLSDSSEQSAFIQEYGAWIRRCPAKLVMGKEEAEIFSLLKRYEDCIASYNANKNDKKYINALMAYRPYGYTARNFAIMIDKGLKRLKKKIKNVEKNAKGLRHLK
;
A
#
# COMPACT_ATOMS: atom_id res chain seq x y z
N MET A 1 -31.01 -23.63 -33.92
CA MET A 1 -30.55 -22.80 -32.77
C MET A 1 -29.78 -23.73 -31.84
N ARG A 2 -28.54 -23.46 -31.55
CA ARG A 2 -27.75 -24.25 -30.61
C ARG A 2 -28.20 -23.83 -29.20
N GLU A 3 -28.65 -24.80 -28.38
CA GLU A 3 -28.95 -24.51 -26.96
C GLU A 3 -27.66 -24.07 -26.24
N LEU A 4 -27.74 -22.98 -25.50
CA LEU A 4 -26.64 -22.48 -24.66
C LEU A 4 -26.49 -23.45 -23.49
N THR A 5 -25.29 -23.95 -23.31
CA THR A 5 -24.94 -24.77 -22.15
C THR A 5 -24.68 -23.88 -20.93
N ILE A 6 -24.73 -24.47 -19.71
CA ILE A 6 -24.39 -23.77 -18.46
C ILE A 6 -22.95 -23.22 -18.54
N ASP A 7 -22.04 -23.93 -19.20
CA ASP A 7 -20.65 -23.48 -19.38
C ASP A 7 -20.55 -22.28 -20.34
N ASP A 8 -21.40 -22.22 -21.37
CA ASP A 8 -21.48 -21.03 -22.24
C ASP A 8 -21.99 -19.82 -21.45
N ILE A 9 -22.99 -19.99 -20.59
CA ILE A 9 -23.51 -18.91 -19.72
C ILE A 9 -22.46 -18.46 -18.72
N ASN A 10 -21.76 -19.38 -18.07
CA ASN A 10 -20.72 -19.08 -17.11
C ASN A 10 -19.53 -18.36 -17.78
N SER A 11 -19.12 -18.79 -18.97
CA SER A 11 -18.05 -18.14 -19.71
C SER A 11 -18.44 -16.75 -20.22
N HIS A 12 -19.69 -16.54 -20.61
CA HIS A 12 -20.21 -15.21 -20.96
C HIS A 12 -20.31 -14.28 -19.74
N ALA A 13 -20.79 -14.80 -18.60
CA ALA A 13 -20.83 -14.05 -17.34
C ALA A 13 -19.42 -13.66 -16.87
N GLN A 14 -18.45 -14.57 -16.97
CA GLN A 14 -17.07 -14.31 -16.60
C GLN A 14 -16.40 -13.28 -17.53
N ARG A 15 -16.67 -13.33 -18.86
CA ARG A 15 -16.20 -12.30 -19.79
C ARG A 15 -16.80 -10.93 -19.48
N ALA A 16 -18.12 -10.87 -19.26
CA ALA A 16 -18.79 -9.62 -18.91
C ALA A 16 -18.28 -9.03 -17.58
N LEU A 17 -17.99 -9.89 -16.59
CA LEU A 17 -17.35 -9.50 -15.33
C LEU A 17 -15.94 -8.96 -15.55
N ASN A 18 -15.13 -9.61 -16.38
CA ASN A 18 -13.77 -9.20 -16.70
C ASN A 18 -13.73 -7.89 -17.53
N GLU A 19 -14.63 -7.74 -18.51
CA GLU A 19 -14.75 -6.51 -19.29
C GLU A 19 -15.25 -5.34 -18.45
N ASN A 20 -16.22 -5.56 -17.57
CA ASN A 20 -16.68 -4.57 -16.62
C ASN A 20 -15.59 -4.24 -15.59
N ALA A 21 -14.85 -5.22 -15.09
CA ALA A 21 -13.70 -5.00 -14.23
C ALA A 21 -12.63 -4.18 -14.93
N LYS A 22 -12.36 -4.41 -16.22
CA LYS A 22 -11.43 -3.63 -17.03
C LYS A 22 -11.86 -2.18 -17.18
N LEU A 23 -13.11 -1.92 -17.55
CA LEU A 23 -13.68 -0.57 -17.65
C LEU A 23 -13.66 0.17 -16.30
N ILE A 24 -13.86 -0.56 -15.22
CA ILE A 24 -13.85 -0.05 -13.85
C ILE A 24 -12.44 0.35 -13.44
N THR A 25 -11.45 -0.50 -13.70
CA THR A 25 -10.04 -0.23 -13.36
C THR A 25 -9.47 0.94 -14.13
N GLU A 26 -9.77 1.09 -15.41
CA GLU A 26 -9.38 2.26 -16.20
C GLU A 26 -9.95 3.57 -15.61
N ARG A 27 -11.19 3.53 -15.11
CA ARG A 27 -11.82 4.68 -14.43
C ARG A 27 -11.28 4.96 -13.03
N TRP A 28 -10.70 3.95 -12.35
CA TRP A 28 -10.22 4.07 -10.97
C TRP A 28 -8.81 4.62 -10.85
N SER A 29 -8.14 4.89 -11.95
CA SER A 29 -6.70 5.23 -11.98
C SER A 29 -5.82 4.13 -11.36
N MET A 30 -6.33 2.90 -11.32
CA MET A 30 -5.61 1.73 -10.82
C MET A 30 -4.82 1.09 -11.96
N SER A 31 -3.68 0.52 -11.65
CA SER A 31 -2.89 -0.24 -12.63
C SER A 31 -3.44 -1.66 -12.73
N MET A 32 -3.91 -2.05 -13.91
CA MET A 32 -4.30 -3.44 -14.18
C MET A 32 -3.12 -4.40 -14.06
N ASP A 33 -1.95 -3.96 -14.55
CA ASP A 33 -0.73 -4.76 -14.46
C ASP A 33 -0.40 -5.12 -13.00
N VAL A 34 -0.64 -4.18 -12.06
CA VAL A 34 -0.44 -4.42 -10.63
C VAL A 34 -1.45 -5.45 -10.10
N MET A 35 -2.69 -5.41 -10.56
CA MET A 35 -3.74 -6.32 -10.10
C MET A 35 -3.51 -7.75 -10.59
N ASP A 36 -3.15 -7.90 -11.86
CA ASP A 36 -2.85 -9.19 -12.46
C ASP A 36 -1.61 -9.81 -11.79
N GLU A 37 -0.61 -8.96 -11.49
CA GLU A 37 0.61 -9.39 -10.82
C GLU A 37 0.36 -9.77 -9.36
N GLU A 38 -0.51 -9.06 -8.65
CA GLU A 38 -0.95 -9.40 -7.29
C GLU A 38 -1.54 -10.82 -7.25
N GLU A 39 -2.49 -11.11 -8.15
CA GLU A 39 -3.12 -12.43 -8.23
C GLU A 39 -2.11 -13.52 -8.58
N ARG A 40 -1.19 -13.24 -9.51
CA ARG A 40 -0.12 -14.17 -9.89
C ARG A 40 0.80 -14.48 -8.71
N LEU A 41 1.29 -13.46 -8.01
CA LEU A 41 2.20 -13.63 -6.86
C LEU A 41 1.54 -14.38 -5.71
N LEU A 42 0.28 -14.06 -5.40
CA LEU A 42 -0.48 -14.81 -4.40
C LEU A 42 -0.62 -16.29 -4.78
N GLY A 43 -0.84 -16.59 -6.06
CA GLY A 43 -0.86 -17.96 -6.58
C GLY A 43 0.48 -18.66 -6.40
N VAL A 44 1.59 -17.99 -6.73
CA VAL A 44 2.94 -18.52 -6.54
C VAL A 44 3.23 -18.81 -5.06
N ILE A 45 2.92 -17.86 -4.18
CA ILE A 45 3.16 -18.03 -2.74
C ILE A 45 2.30 -19.19 -2.20
N LYS A 46 1.02 -19.25 -2.53
CA LYS A 46 0.12 -20.32 -2.09
C LYS A 46 0.60 -21.72 -2.55
N SER A 47 1.09 -21.84 -3.79
CA SER A 47 1.59 -23.10 -4.31
C SER A 47 2.89 -23.57 -3.64
N ASN A 48 3.68 -22.64 -3.14
CA ASN A 48 4.96 -22.92 -2.49
C ASN A 48 4.87 -23.05 -0.96
N LEU A 49 3.72 -22.74 -0.34
CA LEU A 49 3.54 -22.86 1.11
C LEU A 49 3.78 -24.26 1.66
N ILE A 50 3.54 -25.31 0.86
CA ILE A 50 3.77 -26.71 1.24
C ILE A 50 5.26 -27.02 1.41
N GLN A 51 6.12 -26.28 0.69
CA GLN A 51 7.59 -26.46 0.71
C GLN A 51 8.29 -25.46 1.65
N ALA A 52 7.56 -24.49 2.19
CA ALA A 52 8.14 -23.46 3.04
C ALA A 52 8.51 -24.01 4.41
N GLU A 53 9.65 -23.56 4.92
CA GLU A 53 10.08 -23.90 6.28
C GLU A 53 9.12 -23.33 7.33
N ASN A 54 8.63 -24.18 8.22
CA ASN A 54 7.84 -23.79 9.37
C ASN A 54 8.78 -23.36 10.50
N LYS A 55 8.70 -22.11 10.93
CA LYS A 55 9.41 -21.62 12.12
C LYS A 55 8.42 -21.17 13.18
N PRO A 56 8.41 -21.79 14.39
CA PRO A 56 7.62 -21.29 15.50
C PRO A 56 8.16 -19.90 15.89
N LEU A 57 7.31 -18.89 15.82
CA LEU A 57 7.58 -17.57 16.40
C LEU A 57 7.02 -17.57 17.82
N GLY A 58 7.74 -16.92 18.78
CA GLY A 58 7.51 -16.99 20.23
C GLY A 58 6.13 -16.56 20.68
N LEU A 59 5.05 -16.67 20.14
CA LEU A 59 3.66 -16.41 20.55
C LEU A 59 2.68 -17.48 20.04
N ASN A 60 3.11 -18.74 19.90
CA ASN A 60 2.35 -19.81 19.27
C ASN A 60 1.93 -19.51 17.82
N THR A 61 2.58 -18.57 17.17
CA THR A 61 2.35 -18.23 15.77
C THR A 61 3.38 -18.97 14.93
N VAL A 62 2.92 -19.60 13.86
CA VAL A 62 3.78 -20.27 12.89
C VAL A 62 3.95 -19.36 11.69
N ALA A 63 5.19 -19.04 11.34
CA ALA A 63 5.50 -18.36 10.09
C ALA A 63 6.02 -19.37 9.06
N TYR A 64 5.45 -19.31 7.87
CA TYR A 64 5.96 -19.98 6.69
C TYR A 64 6.85 -19.00 5.95
N HIS A 65 8.15 -19.28 5.84
CA HIS A 65 9.12 -18.45 5.16
C HIS A 65 9.53 -19.11 3.85
N GLY A 66 9.53 -18.35 2.77
CA GLY A 66 10.07 -18.78 1.48
C GLY A 66 10.84 -17.66 0.80
N ARG A 67 11.83 -18.05 -0.02
CA ARG A 67 12.61 -17.15 -0.86
C ARG A 67 12.80 -17.78 -2.24
N MET A 68 12.54 -17.02 -3.29
CA MET A 68 12.72 -17.48 -4.67
C MET A 68 13.01 -16.30 -5.60
N GLN A 69 13.67 -16.59 -6.74
CA GLN A 69 13.79 -15.61 -7.82
C GLN A 69 12.52 -15.59 -8.65
N GLU A 70 11.96 -14.39 -8.83
CA GLU A 70 10.76 -14.15 -9.60
C GLU A 70 10.94 -12.97 -10.56
N LYS A 71 10.18 -13.00 -11.66
CA LYS A 71 10.05 -11.85 -12.55
C LYS A 71 8.81 -11.07 -12.13
N ILE A 72 9.00 -9.98 -11.37
CA ILE A 72 7.94 -9.17 -10.80
C ILE A 72 7.87 -7.84 -11.55
N MET A 73 6.70 -7.49 -12.09
CA MET A 73 6.50 -6.26 -12.87
C MET A 73 7.57 -6.05 -13.96
N GLY A 74 8.01 -7.18 -14.58
CA GLY A 74 9.03 -7.18 -15.62
C GLY A 74 10.48 -7.13 -15.15
N LYS A 75 10.74 -7.02 -13.83
CA LYS A 75 12.08 -7.04 -13.24
C LYS A 75 12.38 -8.38 -12.57
N SER A 76 13.64 -8.86 -12.73
CA SER A 76 14.12 -10.00 -11.96
C SER A 76 14.39 -9.54 -10.52
N MET A 77 13.71 -10.15 -9.55
CA MET A 77 13.78 -9.82 -8.13
C MET A 77 13.83 -11.10 -7.29
N ASP A 78 14.42 -11.02 -6.11
CA ASP A 78 14.22 -12.03 -5.08
C ASP A 78 12.87 -11.73 -4.41
N LEU A 79 11.94 -12.68 -4.46
CA LEU A 79 10.71 -12.65 -3.67
C LEU A 79 10.99 -13.35 -2.35
N GLU A 80 10.87 -12.63 -1.24
CA GLU A 80 10.92 -13.15 0.11
C GLU A 80 9.56 -12.97 0.76
N TYR A 81 8.99 -14.03 1.33
CA TYR A 81 7.67 -13.94 1.94
C TYR A 81 7.60 -14.67 3.26
N TYR A 82 6.78 -14.12 4.15
CA TYR A 82 6.47 -14.64 5.47
C TYR A 82 4.94 -14.73 5.60
N VAL A 83 4.41 -15.95 5.78
CA VAL A 83 2.98 -16.17 5.95
C VAL A 83 2.72 -16.63 7.37
N TYR A 84 2.03 -15.82 8.14
CA TYR A 84 1.71 -16.08 9.54
C TYR A 84 0.39 -16.84 9.65
N ASP A 85 0.42 -17.98 10.33
CA ASP A 85 -0.80 -18.71 10.72
C ASP A 85 -1.21 -18.24 12.11
N CYS A 86 -2.23 -17.39 12.17
CA CYS A 86 -2.70 -16.77 13.40
C CYS A 86 -3.98 -17.46 13.86
N PRO A 87 -3.97 -18.21 14.98
CA PRO A 87 -5.13 -18.96 15.44
C PRO A 87 -6.27 -18.09 15.98
N ASN A 88 -5.98 -16.83 16.32
CA ASN A 88 -6.97 -15.89 16.86
C ASN A 88 -6.67 -14.44 16.45
N ASP A 89 -7.67 -13.57 16.63
CA ASP A 89 -7.60 -12.17 16.20
C ASP A 89 -6.55 -11.35 16.97
N SER A 90 -6.25 -11.69 18.22
CA SER A 90 -5.22 -10.98 19.00
C SER A 90 -3.82 -11.18 18.39
N MET A 91 -3.52 -12.40 17.94
CA MET A 91 -2.26 -12.69 17.26
C MET A 91 -2.22 -12.07 15.87
N ALA A 92 -3.35 -12.09 15.15
CA ALA A 92 -3.44 -11.46 13.86
C ALA A 92 -3.24 -9.94 13.96
N ASN A 93 -3.81 -9.28 14.96
CA ASN A 93 -3.58 -7.86 15.24
C ASN A 93 -2.10 -7.59 15.58
N TYR A 94 -1.49 -8.43 16.41
CA TYR A 94 -0.07 -8.29 16.73
C TYR A 94 0.82 -8.38 15.48
N VAL A 95 0.56 -9.35 14.60
CA VAL A 95 1.32 -9.49 13.35
C VAL A 95 1.05 -8.30 12.42
N TYR A 96 -0.19 -7.86 12.33
CA TYR A 96 -0.55 -6.69 11.54
C TYR A 96 0.22 -5.44 12.00
N GLU A 97 0.22 -5.15 13.30
CA GLU A 97 0.86 -3.96 13.85
C GLU A 97 2.40 -3.99 13.79
N ASN A 98 3.01 -5.18 13.87
CA ASN A 98 4.46 -5.30 14.02
C ASN A 98 5.20 -5.74 12.74
N TYR A 99 4.52 -6.35 11.78
CA TYR A 99 5.20 -6.93 10.62
C TYR A 99 4.65 -6.47 9.27
N LEU A 100 3.35 -6.26 9.10
CA LEU A 100 2.80 -5.91 7.79
C LEU A 100 3.28 -4.55 7.27
N SER A 101 3.61 -3.62 8.16
CA SER A 101 4.21 -2.34 7.80
C SER A 101 5.64 -2.46 7.25
N ALA A 102 6.27 -3.64 7.37
CA ALA A 102 7.61 -3.93 6.85
C ALA A 102 7.57 -4.55 5.43
N ASN A 103 6.40 -4.66 4.80
CA ASN A 103 6.31 -4.95 3.36
C ASN A 103 7.10 -3.89 2.59
N GLY A 104 7.80 -4.30 1.55
CA GLY A 104 8.54 -3.33 0.77
C GLY A 104 9.44 -3.92 -0.30
N ALA A 105 9.73 -3.10 -1.30
CA ALA A 105 10.77 -3.37 -2.28
C ALA A 105 12.05 -2.64 -1.85
N SER A 106 13.16 -3.38 -1.74
CA SER A 106 14.45 -2.86 -1.32
C SER A 106 15.57 -3.32 -2.27
N GLU A 107 16.72 -2.65 -2.16
CA GLU A 107 17.96 -3.10 -2.79
C GLU A 107 18.83 -3.74 -1.71
N ASP A 108 19.23 -5.00 -1.92
CA ASP A 108 20.23 -5.72 -1.13
C ASP A 108 21.48 -5.96 -2.01
N GLY A 109 22.47 -5.10 -1.84
CA GLY A 109 23.64 -5.04 -2.72
C GLY A 109 23.21 -4.65 -4.16
N ASN A 110 23.40 -5.57 -5.11
CA ASN A 110 22.99 -5.37 -6.52
C ASN A 110 21.68 -6.09 -6.89
N LYS A 111 20.96 -6.61 -5.89
CA LYS A 111 19.70 -7.36 -6.08
C LYS A 111 18.52 -6.55 -5.60
N LEU A 112 17.46 -6.60 -6.37
CA LEU A 112 16.16 -6.11 -5.91
C LEU A 112 15.48 -7.23 -5.13
N VAL A 113 14.91 -6.88 -3.98
CA VAL A 113 14.18 -7.80 -3.10
C VAL A 113 12.79 -7.23 -2.85
N LEU A 114 11.76 -8.03 -3.08
CA LEU A 114 10.41 -7.76 -2.62
C LEU A 114 10.12 -8.64 -1.41
N THR A 115 9.98 -8.02 -0.24
CA THR A 115 9.64 -8.71 1.00
C THR A 115 8.18 -8.53 1.32
N LEU A 116 7.46 -9.64 1.52
CA LEU A 116 6.03 -9.64 1.81
C LEU A 116 5.74 -10.37 3.13
N TYR A 117 5.06 -9.69 4.03
CA TYR A 117 4.52 -10.26 5.26
C TYR A 117 3.00 -10.39 5.13
N MET A 118 2.46 -11.58 5.39
CA MET A 118 1.05 -11.89 5.17
C MET A 118 0.47 -12.68 6.34
N ILE A 119 -0.83 -12.54 6.56
CA ILE A 119 -1.57 -13.31 7.53
C ILE A 119 -2.49 -14.29 6.78
N LYS A 120 -2.41 -15.57 7.13
CA LYS A 120 -3.23 -16.63 6.54
C LYS A 120 -4.71 -16.52 6.94
N HIS A 121 -5.01 -15.83 8.03
CA HIS A 121 -6.35 -15.70 8.56
C HIS A 121 -7.24 -14.91 7.58
N LYS A 122 -8.37 -15.51 7.16
CA LYS A 122 -9.25 -14.95 6.12
C LYS A 122 -9.79 -13.54 6.37
N TRP A 123 -9.89 -13.12 7.64
CA TRP A 123 -10.35 -11.77 8.01
C TRP A 123 -9.37 -10.66 7.63
N TYR A 124 -8.07 -11.01 7.59
CA TYR A 124 -6.99 -10.09 7.25
C TYR A 124 -6.52 -10.21 5.80
N MET A 125 -7.02 -11.21 5.05
CA MET A 125 -6.65 -11.39 3.64
C MET A 125 -6.83 -10.13 2.79
N PRO A 126 -7.97 -9.40 2.88
CA PRO A 126 -8.15 -8.18 2.10
C PRO A 126 -7.12 -7.09 2.39
N TYR A 127 -6.68 -6.94 3.64
CA TYR A 127 -5.63 -5.98 4.00
C TYR A 127 -4.28 -6.43 3.49
N THR A 128 -3.96 -7.71 3.64
CA THR A 128 -2.72 -8.31 3.12
C THR A 128 -2.60 -8.10 1.61
N GLU A 129 -3.65 -8.43 0.87
CA GLU A 129 -3.69 -8.28 -0.59
C GLU A 129 -3.62 -6.81 -1.00
N ALA A 130 -4.26 -5.92 -0.26
CA ALA A 130 -4.19 -4.48 -0.49
C ALA A 130 -2.77 -3.94 -0.31
N ASN A 131 -2.06 -4.37 0.75
CA ASN A 131 -0.66 -4.00 0.97
C ASN A 131 0.27 -4.53 -0.13
N ILE A 132 0.05 -5.76 -0.62
CA ILE A 132 0.80 -6.29 -1.77
C ILE A 132 0.60 -5.40 -3.00
N SER A 133 -0.62 -4.98 -3.28
CA SER A 133 -0.90 -4.05 -4.39
C SER A 133 -0.19 -2.70 -4.23
N HIS A 134 -0.02 -2.21 -2.99
CA HIS A 134 0.78 -1.02 -2.68
C HIS A 134 2.22 -1.20 -3.12
N GLU A 135 2.87 -2.26 -2.64
CA GLU A 135 4.29 -2.53 -2.93
C GLU A 135 4.55 -2.84 -4.41
N LEU A 136 3.65 -3.56 -5.06
CA LEU A 136 3.74 -3.81 -6.49
C LEU A 136 3.67 -2.53 -7.32
N LEU A 137 2.91 -1.52 -6.87
CA LEU A 137 2.92 -0.23 -7.55
C LEU A 137 4.29 0.46 -7.41
N HIS A 138 4.96 0.34 -6.27
CA HIS A 138 6.33 0.84 -6.13
C HIS A 138 7.30 0.10 -7.07
N VAL A 139 7.20 -1.23 -7.18
CA VAL A 139 7.99 -1.99 -8.17
C VAL A 139 7.72 -1.49 -9.59
N LEU A 140 6.47 -1.24 -9.97
CA LEU A 140 6.11 -0.69 -11.27
C LEU A 140 6.68 0.72 -11.47
N GLN A 141 6.66 1.56 -10.45
CA GLN A 141 7.27 2.90 -10.49
C GLN A 141 8.78 2.83 -10.67
N LEU A 142 9.46 1.88 -10.02
CA LEU A 142 10.87 1.57 -10.24
C LEU A 142 11.20 1.19 -11.68
N THR A 143 10.26 0.54 -12.37
CA THR A 143 10.49 0.18 -13.79
C THR A 143 10.49 1.41 -14.69
N LYS A 144 9.80 2.46 -14.31
CA LYS A 144 9.64 3.70 -15.11
C LYS A 144 10.66 4.79 -14.75
N SER A 145 11.16 4.79 -13.52
CA SER A 145 12.19 5.73 -13.06
C SER A 145 13.24 4.97 -12.24
N GLN A 146 14.51 5.11 -12.60
CA GLN A 146 15.60 4.32 -11.99
C GLN A 146 15.89 4.60 -10.51
N THR A 147 15.02 5.33 -9.80
CA THR A 147 15.22 5.64 -8.37
C THR A 147 13.89 5.76 -7.64
N LEU A 148 13.68 4.89 -6.66
CA LEU A 148 12.51 4.93 -5.77
C LEU A 148 12.52 6.13 -4.83
N VAL A 149 13.68 6.50 -4.32
CA VAL A 149 13.76 7.43 -3.20
C VAL A 149 14.83 8.47 -3.43
N LYS A 150 14.47 9.72 -3.63
CA LYS A 150 15.42 10.83 -3.75
C LYS A 150 15.09 11.99 -2.81
N GLY A 151 16.15 12.62 -2.31
CA GLY A 151 16.07 13.94 -1.68
C GLY A 151 15.29 13.94 -0.37
N ALA A 152 14.33 14.84 -0.26
CA ALA A 152 13.55 15.08 0.96
C ALA A 152 12.76 13.86 1.42
N TYR A 153 12.22 13.06 0.50
CA TYR A 153 11.49 11.86 0.84
C TYR A 153 12.38 10.81 1.53
N LYS A 154 13.62 10.65 1.10
CA LYS A 154 14.57 9.71 1.73
C LYS A 154 14.77 10.05 3.21
N ILE A 155 15.00 11.34 3.53
CA ILE A 155 15.15 11.76 4.93
C ILE A 155 13.88 11.48 5.72
N ALA A 156 12.72 11.78 5.13
CA ALA A 156 11.43 11.52 5.78
C ALA A 156 11.23 10.03 6.08
N SER A 157 11.49 9.15 5.12
CA SER A 157 11.40 7.71 5.30
C SER A 157 12.39 7.19 6.36
N GLU A 158 13.62 7.68 6.36
CA GLU A 158 14.62 7.30 7.36
C GLU A 158 14.15 7.67 8.78
N ILE A 159 13.61 8.89 8.98
CA ILE A 159 13.08 9.32 10.28
C ILE A 159 11.89 8.46 10.74
N LEU A 160 11.04 8.04 9.80
CA LEU A 160 9.84 7.27 10.13
C LEU A 160 10.13 5.77 10.36
N LEU A 161 11.21 5.23 9.79
CA LEU A 161 11.50 3.79 9.75
C LEU A 161 12.72 3.38 10.55
N ASP A 162 13.56 4.31 11.05
CA ASP A 162 14.82 3.98 11.72
C ASP A 162 14.66 3.43 13.15
N GLY A 163 13.43 3.41 13.67
CA GLY A 163 13.09 2.91 15.01
C GLY A 163 13.66 3.75 16.16
N LYS A 164 14.27 4.92 15.86
CA LYS A 164 14.83 5.81 16.88
C LYS A 164 13.77 6.78 17.39
N PRO A 165 13.90 7.23 18.64
CA PRO A 165 13.03 8.28 19.15
C PRO A 165 13.38 9.63 18.50
N HIS A 166 12.44 10.19 17.74
CA HIS A 166 12.52 11.52 17.18
C HIS A 166 11.62 12.49 17.94
N CYS A 167 11.95 13.77 17.92
CA CYS A 167 11.07 14.76 18.51
C CYS A 167 9.80 14.93 17.65
N LYS A 168 8.71 15.39 18.28
CA LYS A 168 7.42 15.55 17.59
C LYS A 168 7.54 16.39 16.30
N ALA A 169 8.34 17.47 16.32
CA ALA A 169 8.52 18.33 15.16
C ALA A 169 9.17 17.58 13.97
N GLU A 170 10.19 16.76 14.25
CA GLU A 170 10.85 15.93 13.22
C GLU A 170 9.88 14.91 12.63
N THR A 171 9.14 14.21 13.49
CA THR A 171 8.14 13.23 13.07
C THR A 171 7.00 13.87 12.27
N ASP A 172 6.45 15.00 12.73
CA ASP A 172 5.38 15.70 12.01
C ASP A 172 5.87 16.16 10.62
N ILE A 173 7.06 16.75 10.53
CA ILE A 173 7.63 17.19 9.25
C ILE A 173 7.90 15.99 8.33
N ALA A 174 8.45 14.90 8.85
CA ALA A 174 8.70 13.68 8.08
C ALA A 174 7.39 13.10 7.52
N TRP A 175 6.33 12.98 8.34
CA TRP A 175 5.01 12.56 7.86
C TRP A 175 4.46 13.48 6.77
N LEU A 176 4.64 14.79 6.90
CA LEU A 176 4.17 15.74 5.91
C LEU A 176 4.90 15.58 4.56
N PHE A 177 6.20 15.29 4.55
CA PHE A 177 6.92 14.98 3.32
C PHE A 177 6.48 13.65 2.73
N TYR A 178 6.40 12.59 3.55
CA TYR A 178 6.00 11.26 3.15
C TYR A 178 4.61 11.26 2.50
N LEU A 179 3.62 11.79 3.20
CA LEU A 179 2.23 11.85 2.73
C LEU A 179 1.98 12.88 1.61
N SER A 180 2.92 13.79 1.35
CA SER A 180 2.87 14.70 0.20
C SER A 180 3.47 14.10 -1.07
N ASP A 181 4.20 12.99 -0.97
CA ASP A 181 4.78 12.35 -2.13
C ASP A 181 3.71 11.78 -3.07
N SER A 182 3.91 11.93 -4.38
CA SER A 182 2.90 11.51 -5.35
C SER A 182 2.89 10.02 -5.60
N SER A 183 4.05 9.37 -5.43
CA SER A 183 4.19 7.92 -5.56
C SER A 183 3.50 7.22 -4.41
N GLU A 184 3.78 7.65 -3.17
CA GLU A 184 3.12 7.13 -1.97
C GLU A 184 1.61 7.31 -2.04
N GLN A 185 1.15 8.53 -2.38
CA GLN A 185 -0.28 8.76 -2.54
C GLN A 185 -0.92 7.85 -3.60
N SER A 186 -0.18 7.51 -4.66
CA SER A 186 -0.69 6.60 -5.70
C SER A 186 -0.72 5.17 -5.18
N ALA A 187 0.29 4.75 -4.41
CA ALA A 187 0.35 3.43 -3.79
C ALA A 187 -0.78 3.23 -2.77
N PHE A 188 -1.05 4.21 -1.89
CA PHE A 188 -2.19 4.17 -0.98
C PHE A 188 -3.55 4.16 -1.67
N ILE A 189 -3.67 4.83 -2.82
CA ILE A 189 -4.90 4.78 -3.63
C ILE A 189 -5.07 3.41 -4.30
N GLN A 190 -3.98 2.79 -4.76
CA GLN A 190 -3.98 1.42 -5.29
C GLN A 190 -4.41 0.43 -4.21
N GLU A 191 -3.83 0.54 -3.03
CA GLU A 191 -4.17 -0.24 -1.84
C GLU A 191 -5.65 -0.10 -1.48
N TYR A 192 -6.15 1.13 -1.37
CA TYR A 192 -7.56 1.40 -1.08
C TYR A 192 -8.51 0.81 -2.13
N GLY A 193 -8.14 0.90 -3.40
CA GLY A 193 -8.89 0.28 -4.49
C GLY A 193 -8.90 -1.24 -4.40
N ALA A 194 -7.77 -1.87 -4.09
CA ALA A 194 -7.67 -3.30 -3.87
C ALA A 194 -8.51 -3.75 -2.66
N TRP A 195 -8.45 -3.00 -1.56
CA TRP A 195 -9.26 -3.24 -0.37
C TRP A 195 -10.78 -3.20 -0.67
N ILE A 196 -11.26 -2.18 -1.41
CA ILE A 196 -12.67 -2.10 -1.82
C ILE A 196 -13.07 -3.29 -2.69
N ARG A 197 -12.21 -3.72 -3.61
CA ARG A 197 -12.47 -4.84 -4.51
C ARG A 197 -12.64 -6.14 -3.73
N ARG A 198 -11.82 -6.36 -2.70
CA ARG A 198 -11.86 -7.55 -1.85
C ARG A 198 -12.99 -7.50 -0.81
N CYS A 199 -13.37 -6.31 -0.36
CA CYS A 199 -14.40 -6.11 0.65
C CYS A 199 -15.46 -5.07 0.22
N PRO A 200 -16.20 -5.27 -0.87
CA PRO A 200 -17.13 -4.25 -1.39
C PRO A 200 -18.25 -3.88 -0.42
N ALA A 201 -18.67 -4.78 0.46
CA ALA A 201 -19.67 -4.50 1.48
C ALA A 201 -19.18 -3.47 2.53
N LYS A 202 -17.89 -3.44 2.85
CA LYS A 202 -17.30 -2.51 3.80
C LYS A 202 -17.25 -1.07 3.30
N LEU A 203 -17.35 -0.83 1.99
CA LEU A 203 -17.45 0.52 1.44
C LEU A 203 -18.65 1.31 2.02
N VAL A 204 -19.68 0.60 2.49
CA VAL A 204 -20.89 1.21 3.05
C VAL A 204 -20.79 1.39 4.55
N MET A 205 -20.24 0.41 5.28
CA MET A 205 -20.38 0.25 6.72
C MET A 205 -19.06 0.33 7.50
N GLY A 206 -17.94 0.46 6.85
CA GLY A 206 -16.64 0.41 7.52
C GLY A 206 -15.49 0.89 6.65
N LYS A 207 -15.73 1.86 5.75
CA LYS A 207 -14.68 2.42 4.91
C LYS A 207 -13.58 3.10 5.72
N GLU A 208 -13.94 3.63 6.89
CA GLU A 208 -13.02 4.26 7.83
C GLU A 208 -11.97 3.30 8.39
N GLU A 209 -12.22 1.99 8.30
CA GLU A 209 -11.26 0.95 8.65
C GLU A 209 -10.10 0.86 7.65
N ALA A 210 -10.28 1.33 6.41
CA ALA A 210 -9.19 1.32 5.43
C ALA A 210 -8.07 2.28 5.86
N GLU A 211 -6.82 1.84 5.75
CA GLU A 211 -5.63 2.54 6.23
C GLU A 211 -5.53 3.98 5.71
N ILE A 212 -5.97 4.23 4.48
CA ILE A 212 -5.92 5.55 3.88
C ILE A 212 -6.65 6.64 4.71
N PHE A 213 -7.67 6.28 5.50
CA PHE A 213 -8.37 7.24 6.33
C PHE A 213 -7.59 7.58 7.60
N SER A 214 -6.88 6.62 8.19
CA SER A 214 -5.95 6.87 9.29
C SER A 214 -4.79 7.75 8.84
N LEU A 215 -4.26 7.49 7.65
CA LEU A 215 -3.21 8.31 7.03
C LEU A 215 -3.69 9.72 6.68
N LEU A 216 -4.92 9.84 6.14
CA LEU A 216 -5.53 11.14 5.87
C LEU A 216 -5.68 11.96 7.14
N LYS A 217 -6.18 11.35 8.22
CA LYS A 217 -6.29 11.99 9.53
C LYS A 217 -4.93 12.40 10.07
N ARG A 218 -3.94 11.52 10.01
CA ARG A 218 -2.55 11.83 10.40
C ARG A 218 -2.00 13.00 9.61
N TYR A 219 -2.26 13.05 8.31
CA TYR A 219 -1.83 14.17 7.47
C TYR A 219 -2.44 15.48 7.95
N GLU A 220 -3.75 15.50 8.22
CA GLU A 220 -4.46 16.68 8.72
C GLU A 220 -3.95 17.11 10.10
N ASP A 221 -3.72 16.16 11.01
CA ASP A 221 -3.20 16.40 12.34
C ASP A 221 -1.77 16.98 12.30
N CYS A 222 -0.91 16.44 11.42
CA CYS A 222 0.45 16.98 11.22
C CYS A 222 0.40 18.39 10.62
N ILE A 223 -0.49 18.69 9.68
CA ILE A 223 -0.69 20.03 9.13
C ILE A 223 -1.14 21.00 10.22
N ALA A 224 -2.10 20.60 11.04
CA ALA A 224 -2.59 21.42 12.15
C ALA A 224 -1.46 21.71 13.16
N SER A 225 -0.69 20.68 13.53
CA SER A 225 0.46 20.78 14.42
C SER A 225 1.54 21.72 13.86
N TYR A 226 1.89 21.56 12.58
CA TYR A 226 2.84 22.45 11.91
C TYR A 226 2.36 23.91 11.88
N ASN A 227 1.11 24.15 11.50
CA ASN A 227 0.57 25.52 11.43
C ASN A 227 0.53 26.23 12.79
N ALA A 228 0.24 25.48 13.86
CA ALA A 228 0.24 26.00 15.22
C ALA A 228 1.66 26.32 15.72
N ASN A 229 2.67 25.60 15.26
CA ASN A 229 4.04 25.65 15.81
C ASN A 229 5.10 26.06 14.79
N LYS A 230 4.75 26.54 13.59
CA LYS A 230 5.71 26.87 12.51
C LYS A 230 6.77 27.90 12.88
N ASN A 231 6.53 28.70 13.92
CA ASN A 231 7.49 29.69 14.47
C ASN A 231 8.31 29.13 15.64
N ASP A 232 8.01 27.91 16.11
CA ASP A 232 8.82 27.23 17.14
C ASP A 232 10.15 26.81 16.55
N LYS A 233 11.23 27.00 17.34
CA LYS A 233 12.60 26.67 16.97
C LYS A 233 12.75 25.19 16.57
N LYS A 234 12.00 24.27 17.21
CA LYS A 234 12.07 22.85 16.89
C LYS A 234 11.54 22.57 15.48
N TYR A 235 10.39 23.16 15.08
CA TYR A 235 9.84 23.03 13.74
C TYR A 235 10.70 23.70 12.68
N ILE A 236 11.27 24.87 12.98
CA ILE A 236 12.22 25.55 12.11
C ILE A 236 13.44 24.66 11.87
N ASN A 237 14.04 24.11 12.93
CA ASN A 237 15.20 23.23 12.84
C ASN A 237 14.89 21.93 12.09
N ALA A 238 13.76 21.29 12.37
CA ALA A 238 13.32 20.09 11.65
C ALA A 238 13.18 20.34 10.14
N LEU A 239 12.59 21.48 9.75
CA LEU A 239 12.46 21.84 8.34
C LEU A 239 13.81 22.23 7.70
N MET A 240 14.79 22.71 8.49
CA MET A 240 16.12 23.05 7.97
C MET A 240 16.85 21.83 7.37
N ALA A 241 16.60 20.61 7.86
CA ALA A 241 17.17 19.39 7.30
C ALA A 241 16.80 19.18 5.82
N TYR A 242 15.70 19.77 5.36
CA TYR A 242 15.20 19.66 3.99
C TYR A 242 15.60 20.83 3.07
N ARG A 243 16.28 21.84 3.60
CA ARG A 243 16.78 22.98 2.80
C ARG A 243 17.70 22.59 1.65
N PRO A 244 18.62 21.63 1.79
CA PRO A 244 19.50 21.21 0.69
C PRO A 244 18.72 20.71 -0.54
N TYR A 245 17.45 20.33 -0.35
CA TYR A 245 16.54 19.86 -1.41
C TYR A 245 15.61 20.97 -1.91
N GLY A 246 15.87 22.23 -1.58
CA GLY A 246 15.11 23.38 -2.06
C GLY A 246 13.85 23.72 -1.27
N TYR A 247 13.64 23.09 -0.10
CA TYR A 247 12.44 23.36 0.71
C TYR A 247 12.67 24.53 1.67
N THR A 248 11.95 25.62 1.39
CA THR A 248 11.75 26.73 2.32
C THR A 248 10.39 26.57 3.02
N ALA A 249 10.15 27.31 4.10
CA ALA A 249 8.86 27.29 4.79
C ALA A 249 7.68 27.59 3.83
N ARG A 250 7.89 28.49 2.86
CA ARG A 250 6.87 28.83 1.84
C ARG A 250 6.61 27.67 0.89
N ASN A 251 7.65 27.08 0.32
CA ASN A 251 7.51 25.96 -0.64
C ASN A 251 6.92 24.73 0.05
N PHE A 252 7.33 24.49 1.29
CA PHE A 252 6.80 23.40 2.11
C PHE A 252 5.30 23.56 2.37
N ALA A 253 4.86 24.76 2.80
CA ALA A 253 3.45 25.03 3.02
C ALA A 253 2.59 24.82 1.75
N ILE A 254 3.11 25.24 0.59
CA ILE A 254 2.44 25.00 -0.71
C ILE A 254 2.39 23.51 -1.04
N MET A 255 3.46 22.77 -0.79
CA MET A 255 3.56 21.35 -1.05
C MET A 255 2.53 20.57 -0.25
N ILE A 256 2.45 20.80 1.06
CA ILE A 256 1.53 20.05 1.94
C ILE A 256 0.06 20.36 1.60
N ASP A 257 -0.30 21.61 1.31
CA ASP A 257 -1.66 21.98 0.90
C ASP A 257 -2.06 21.30 -0.43
N LYS A 258 -1.18 21.35 -1.44
CA LYS A 258 -1.41 20.67 -2.72
C LYS A 258 -1.50 19.15 -2.55
N GLY A 259 -0.62 18.57 -1.71
CA GLY A 259 -0.61 17.14 -1.41
C GLY A 259 -1.93 16.68 -0.79
N LEU A 260 -2.40 17.38 0.24
CA LEU A 260 -3.69 17.07 0.89
C LEU A 260 -4.87 17.16 -0.07
N LYS A 261 -4.94 18.24 -0.87
CA LYS A 261 -6.01 18.42 -1.88
C LYS A 261 -6.01 17.30 -2.91
N ARG A 262 -4.82 16.90 -3.36
CA ARG A 262 -4.64 15.79 -4.31
C ARG A 262 -5.09 14.46 -3.72
N LEU A 263 -4.69 14.13 -2.50
CA LEU A 263 -5.07 12.89 -1.81
C LEU A 263 -6.60 12.82 -1.63
N LYS A 264 -7.22 13.86 -1.10
CA LYS A 264 -8.69 13.94 -0.94
C LYS A 264 -9.43 13.76 -2.26
N LYS A 265 -8.92 14.36 -3.35
CA LYS A 265 -9.51 14.20 -4.70
C LYS A 265 -9.42 12.77 -5.19
N LYS A 266 -8.27 12.12 -5.00
CA LYS A 266 -8.07 10.72 -5.40
C LYS A 266 -9.01 9.78 -4.64
N ILE A 267 -9.12 9.92 -3.30
CA ILE A 267 -10.05 9.13 -2.47
C ILE A 267 -11.49 9.27 -2.98
N LYS A 268 -11.95 10.51 -3.19
CA LYS A 268 -13.31 10.77 -3.72
C LYS A 268 -13.55 10.11 -5.08
N ASN A 269 -12.53 10.07 -5.95
CA ASN A 269 -12.64 9.43 -7.24
C ASN A 269 -12.82 7.92 -7.11
N VAL A 270 -12.03 7.26 -6.24
CA VAL A 270 -12.19 5.83 -5.96
C VAL A 270 -13.59 5.53 -5.42
N GLU A 271 -14.06 6.31 -4.44
CA GLU A 271 -15.40 6.13 -3.86
C GLU A 271 -16.53 6.34 -4.88
N LYS A 272 -16.39 7.35 -5.74
CA LYS A 272 -17.38 7.62 -6.80
C LYS A 272 -17.48 6.46 -7.77
N ASN A 273 -16.34 5.93 -8.19
CA ASN A 273 -16.27 4.82 -9.13
C ASN A 273 -16.83 3.54 -8.51
N ALA A 274 -16.50 3.28 -7.24
CA ALA A 274 -17.02 2.14 -6.49
C ALA A 274 -18.56 2.19 -6.32
N LYS A 275 -19.16 3.37 -6.16
CA LYS A 275 -20.63 3.52 -6.12
C LYS A 275 -21.28 3.20 -7.47
N GLY A 276 -20.63 3.51 -8.57
CA GLY A 276 -21.11 3.18 -9.92
C GLY A 276 -21.25 1.68 -10.15
N LEU A 277 -20.47 0.85 -9.43
CA LEU A 277 -20.55 -0.62 -9.50
C LEU A 277 -21.82 -1.23 -8.89
N ARG A 278 -22.46 -0.54 -7.95
CA ARG A 278 -23.67 -1.05 -7.28
C ARG A 278 -24.90 -1.03 -8.15
N HIS A 279 -24.90 -0.20 -9.18
CA HIS A 279 -26.00 -0.12 -10.13
C HIS A 279 -25.91 -1.17 -11.25
N LEU A 280 -24.83 -1.98 -11.24
CA LEU A 280 -24.60 -3.06 -12.21
C LEU A 280 -24.85 -4.46 -11.62
N LYS A 281 -25.25 -4.56 -10.35
CA LYS A 281 -25.75 -5.77 -9.68
C LYS A 281 -27.26 -5.66 -9.49
#